data_e313ff00a9a6040bcc344df3071dcc4b
#
_entry.id   e313ff00a9a6040bcc344df3071dcc4b
#
_cell.length_a   1.000
_cell.length_b   1.000
_cell.length_c   1.000
_cell.angle_alpha   90.00
_cell.angle_beta   90.00
_cell.angle_gamma   90.00
#
_symmetry.space_group_name_H-M   'P 1'
#
loop_
_entity.id
_entity.type
_entity.pdbx_description
1 polymer ?
#
loop_
_entity_poly.entity_id
_entity_poly.type
_entity_poly.pdbx_seq_one_letter_code
_entity_poly.pdbx_strand_id
1 'polypeptide(L)'
;GIFLLLPLLLTVFLSGREALRIKKQWNMESVLPMLMCREIPWEYEEEMKKVQAVLTRSSLYLRIEEEGMDGEAWEKLWKEAKAAQRQKGYQQAYRSMEAAVKETEGEMLFYQSKVCEGVFHRISSGATRDGLEVFGKMEKGYLLSVDSNWDMYGDGYLSGHYFSEEALREQLEKAYPGLVFTEEPLEKQINMHKRDKVGHILSLTVGNKTISGEEFRQLLELPSSNFTMQAADG
;
A
#
# COMPACT_ATOMS: atom_id res chain seq x y z
N GLY A 1 -39.35 -31.93 -22.91
CA GLY A 1 -38.26 -31.46 -22.03
C GLY A 1 -36.96 -32.31 -22.11
N ILE A 2 -37.04 -33.60 -22.43
CA ILE A 2 -35.88 -34.53 -22.44
C ILE A 2 -34.95 -34.29 -23.62
N PHE A 3 -35.48 -33.93 -24.79
CA PHE A 3 -34.66 -33.65 -26.00
C PHE A 3 -33.73 -32.44 -25.89
N LEU A 4 -34.03 -31.45 -25.05
CA LEU A 4 -33.17 -30.27 -24.84
C LEU A 4 -31.97 -30.54 -23.93
N LEU A 5 -32.03 -31.60 -23.10
CA LEU A 5 -30.95 -31.99 -22.20
C LEU A 5 -29.96 -32.97 -22.86
N LEU A 6 -30.34 -33.61 -23.96
CA LEU A 6 -29.52 -34.63 -24.64
C LEU A 6 -28.17 -34.10 -25.12
N PRO A 7 -28.08 -32.91 -25.76
CA PRO A 7 -26.78 -32.33 -26.15
C PRO A 7 -25.90 -32.04 -24.95
N LEU A 8 -26.48 -31.53 -23.86
CA LEU A 8 -25.75 -31.24 -22.62
C LEU A 8 -25.19 -32.51 -21.98
N LEU A 9 -26.00 -33.57 -21.90
CA LEU A 9 -25.58 -34.86 -21.38
C LEU A 9 -24.50 -35.51 -22.25
N LEU A 10 -24.59 -35.35 -23.57
CA LEU A 10 -23.61 -35.88 -24.51
C LEU A 10 -22.27 -35.13 -24.36
N THR A 11 -22.32 -33.82 -24.20
CA THR A 11 -21.12 -32.97 -23.98
C THR A 11 -20.44 -33.33 -22.67
N VAL A 12 -21.20 -33.57 -21.59
CA VAL A 12 -20.64 -33.98 -20.30
C VAL A 12 -20.05 -35.39 -20.37
N PHE A 13 -20.68 -36.27 -21.13
CA PHE A 13 -20.22 -37.68 -21.28
C PHE A 13 -18.94 -37.74 -22.14
N LEU A 14 -18.82 -36.92 -23.18
CA LEU A 14 -17.68 -36.93 -24.09
C LEU A 14 -16.50 -36.09 -23.55
N SER A 15 -16.76 -34.99 -22.85
CA SER A 15 -15.74 -34.04 -22.35
C SER A 15 -15.49 -34.12 -20.86
N GLY A 16 -16.16 -35.07 -20.20
CA GLY A 16 -16.08 -35.25 -18.74
C GLY A 16 -16.65 -34.07 -17.95
N ARG A 17 -16.44 -34.10 -16.63
CA ARG A 17 -16.88 -33.01 -15.72
C ARG A 17 -16.28 -31.65 -16.02
N GLU A 18 -15.23 -31.62 -16.82
CA GLU A 18 -14.58 -30.35 -17.20
C GLU A 18 -15.44 -29.51 -18.16
N ALA A 19 -16.31 -30.13 -18.98
CA ALA A 19 -17.24 -29.39 -19.85
C ALA A 19 -18.27 -28.55 -19.08
N LEU A 20 -18.53 -28.91 -17.81
CA LEU A 20 -19.41 -28.13 -16.91
C LEU A 20 -18.65 -27.09 -16.07
N ARG A 21 -17.32 -27.12 -16.06
CA ARG A 21 -16.54 -26.05 -15.51
C ARG A 21 -16.65 -24.88 -16.48
N ILE A 22 -17.52 -23.92 -16.16
CA ILE A 22 -17.41 -22.58 -16.70
C ILE A 22 -15.98 -22.16 -16.33
N LYS A 23 -15.07 -22.16 -17.30
CA LYS A 23 -13.74 -21.58 -17.14
C LYS A 23 -13.98 -20.16 -16.66
N LYS A 24 -13.76 -19.92 -15.38
CA LYS A 24 -13.85 -18.58 -14.81
C LYS A 24 -12.82 -17.78 -15.57
N GLN A 25 -13.30 -16.96 -16.50
CA GLN A 25 -12.43 -16.09 -17.28
C GLN A 25 -12.02 -14.99 -16.31
N TRP A 26 -10.80 -15.12 -15.80
CA TRP A 26 -10.22 -14.13 -14.91
C TRP A 26 -10.05 -12.84 -15.71
N ASN A 27 -10.68 -11.79 -15.26
CA ASN A 27 -10.61 -10.47 -15.86
C ASN A 27 -10.07 -9.50 -14.80
N MET A 28 -9.00 -8.81 -15.14
CA MET A 28 -8.38 -7.79 -14.28
C MET A 28 -9.40 -6.76 -13.80
N GLU A 29 -10.21 -6.21 -14.72
CA GLU A 29 -11.25 -5.22 -14.38
C GLU A 29 -12.24 -5.70 -13.31
N SER A 30 -12.55 -6.99 -13.28
CA SER A 30 -13.51 -7.53 -12.30
C SER A 30 -13.00 -7.58 -10.86
N VAL A 31 -11.69 -7.50 -10.63
CA VAL A 31 -11.09 -7.49 -9.29
C VAL A 31 -10.75 -6.08 -8.81
N LEU A 32 -10.60 -5.11 -9.71
CA LEU A 32 -10.23 -3.74 -9.35
C LEU A 32 -11.14 -3.11 -8.30
N PRO A 33 -12.50 -3.14 -8.44
CA PRO A 33 -13.37 -2.53 -7.43
C PRO A 33 -13.17 -3.11 -6.04
N MET A 34 -12.87 -4.41 -5.94
CA MET A 34 -12.64 -5.08 -4.67
C MET A 34 -11.31 -4.68 -4.03
N LEU A 35 -10.25 -4.51 -4.85
CA LEU A 35 -8.95 -4.03 -4.39
C LEU A 35 -9.06 -2.59 -3.91
N MET A 36 -9.69 -1.73 -4.70
CA MET A 36 -9.92 -0.32 -4.34
C MET A 36 -10.68 -0.14 -3.03
N CYS A 37 -11.68 -0.99 -2.73
CA CYS A 37 -12.38 -0.98 -1.44
C CYS A 37 -11.47 -1.21 -0.23
N ARG A 38 -10.27 -1.74 -0.43
CA ARG A 38 -9.26 -1.94 0.62
C ARG A 38 -8.25 -0.80 0.69
N GLU A 39 -8.07 -0.09 -0.41
CA GLU A 39 -7.04 0.93 -0.59
C GLU A 39 -7.52 2.30 -0.14
N ILE A 40 -8.76 2.67 -0.50
CA ILE A 40 -9.32 3.97 -0.18
C ILE A 40 -10.76 3.87 0.36
N PRO A 41 -11.18 4.84 1.21
CA PRO A 41 -12.57 4.99 1.62
C PRO A 41 -13.49 5.26 0.42
N TRP A 42 -14.69 4.68 0.43
CA TRP A 42 -15.67 4.89 -0.64
C TRP A 42 -16.31 6.30 -0.61
N GLU A 43 -16.17 6.99 0.52
CA GLU A 43 -16.63 8.37 0.72
C GLU A 43 -15.78 9.41 0.00
N TYR A 44 -14.62 9.02 -0.56
CA TYR A 44 -13.78 9.92 -1.34
C TYR A 44 -14.53 10.42 -2.58
N GLU A 45 -14.12 11.61 -3.05
CA GLU A 45 -14.67 12.23 -4.26
C GLU A 45 -14.56 11.32 -5.48
N GLU A 46 -15.50 11.44 -6.42
CA GLU A 46 -15.56 10.57 -7.61
C GLU A 46 -14.26 10.63 -8.42
N GLU A 47 -13.69 11.83 -8.60
CA GLU A 47 -12.43 11.98 -9.34
C GLU A 47 -11.26 11.28 -8.65
N MET A 48 -11.21 11.27 -7.32
CA MET A 48 -10.18 10.52 -6.58
C MET A 48 -10.35 9.01 -6.78
N LYS A 49 -11.56 8.51 -6.83
CA LYS A 49 -11.81 7.08 -7.13
C LYS A 49 -11.41 6.71 -8.55
N LYS A 50 -11.60 7.59 -9.52
CA LYS A 50 -11.11 7.41 -10.91
C LYS A 50 -9.59 7.36 -10.95
N VAL A 51 -8.93 8.31 -10.27
CA VAL A 51 -7.46 8.28 -10.12
C VAL A 51 -7.02 6.96 -9.51
N GLN A 52 -7.63 6.52 -8.42
CA GLN A 52 -7.29 5.24 -7.78
C GLN A 52 -7.51 4.05 -8.70
N ALA A 53 -8.56 4.05 -9.51
CA ALA A 53 -8.79 2.98 -10.49
C ALA A 53 -7.63 2.85 -11.49
N VAL A 54 -7.12 3.97 -12.01
CA VAL A 54 -5.95 4.01 -12.90
C VAL A 54 -4.68 3.53 -12.19
N LEU A 55 -4.45 3.97 -10.93
CA LEU A 55 -3.30 3.56 -10.12
C LEU A 55 -3.33 2.05 -9.84
N THR A 56 -4.45 1.54 -9.33
CA THR A 56 -4.62 0.13 -8.99
C THR A 56 -4.52 -0.76 -10.24
N ARG A 57 -5.09 -0.32 -11.36
CA ARG A 57 -4.99 -1.04 -12.65
C ARG A 57 -3.55 -1.15 -13.12
N SER A 58 -2.80 -0.05 -13.08
CA SER A 58 -1.39 -0.03 -13.51
C SER A 58 -0.52 -0.94 -12.64
N SER A 59 -0.70 -0.89 -11.32
CA SER A 59 0.02 -1.73 -10.37
C SER A 59 -0.35 -3.22 -10.51
N LEU A 60 -1.64 -3.51 -10.71
CA LEU A 60 -2.10 -4.89 -10.95
C LEU A 60 -1.57 -5.45 -12.27
N TYR A 61 -1.54 -4.63 -13.33
CA TYR A 61 -0.98 -5.02 -14.63
C TYR A 61 0.49 -5.43 -14.48
N LEU A 62 1.32 -4.60 -13.82
CA LEU A 62 2.73 -4.90 -13.58
C LEU A 62 2.91 -6.18 -12.78
N ARG A 63 2.12 -6.38 -11.73
CA ARG A 63 2.15 -7.60 -10.95
C ARG A 63 1.83 -8.85 -11.80
N ILE A 64 0.85 -8.74 -12.70
CA ILE A 64 0.50 -9.83 -13.63
C ILE A 64 1.66 -10.13 -14.59
N GLU A 65 2.33 -9.10 -15.10
CA GLU A 65 3.50 -9.28 -15.98
C GLU A 65 4.69 -9.92 -15.25
N GLU A 66 4.97 -9.49 -14.02
CA GLU A 66 6.13 -9.97 -13.25
C GLU A 66 5.93 -11.40 -12.72
N GLU A 67 4.77 -11.69 -12.16
CA GLU A 67 4.48 -12.97 -11.48
C GLU A 67 4.00 -14.05 -12.45
N GLY A 68 3.58 -13.69 -13.67
CA GLY A 68 3.01 -14.63 -14.62
C GLY A 68 1.76 -15.29 -14.05
N MET A 69 0.64 -14.58 -14.02
CA MET A 69 -0.60 -14.99 -13.35
C MET A 69 -1.20 -16.29 -13.91
N ASP A 70 -0.85 -17.41 -13.32
CA ASP A 70 -1.53 -18.68 -13.50
C ASP A 70 -2.86 -18.75 -12.71
N GLY A 71 -3.53 -19.89 -12.76
CA GLY A 71 -4.82 -20.08 -12.09
C GLY A 71 -4.73 -19.97 -10.57
N GLU A 72 -3.60 -20.34 -9.94
CA GLU A 72 -3.37 -20.28 -8.50
C GLU A 72 -3.14 -18.84 -8.04
N ALA A 73 -2.33 -18.08 -8.76
CA ALA A 73 -2.07 -16.67 -8.49
C ALA A 73 -3.37 -15.85 -8.59
N TRP A 74 -4.21 -16.09 -9.61
CA TRP A 74 -5.52 -15.49 -9.72
C TRP A 74 -6.45 -15.86 -8.55
N GLU A 75 -6.45 -17.11 -8.12
CA GLU A 75 -7.27 -17.53 -7.00
C GLU A 75 -6.83 -16.88 -5.69
N LYS A 76 -5.53 -16.72 -5.48
CA LYS A 76 -4.96 -15.99 -4.34
C LYS A 76 -5.40 -14.53 -4.36
N LEU A 77 -5.21 -13.83 -5.49
CA LEU A 77 -5.62 -12.43 -5.66
C LEU A 77 -7.12 -12.26 -5.39
N TRP A 78 -7.95 -13.18 -5.91
CA TRP A 78 -9.38 -13.15 -5.69
C TRP A 78 -9.76 -13.36 -4.23
N LYS A 79 -9.07 -14.24 -3.51
CA LYS A 79 -9.27 -14.44 -2.06
C LYS A 79 -8.89 -13.18 -1.28
N GLU A 80 -7.78 -12.56 -1.63
CA GLU A 80 -7.34 -11.28 -1.05
C GLU A 80 -8.39 -10.18 -1.29
N ALA A 81 -8.82 -9.99 -2.52
CA ALA A 81 -9.83 -9.00 -2.88
C ALA A 81 -11.16 -9.21 -2.15
N LYS A 82 -11.60 -10.46 -1.99
CA LYS A 82 -12.82 -10.80 -1.23
C LYS A 82 -12.77 -10.48 0.25
N ALA A 83 -11.61 -10.24 0.83
CA ALA A 83 -11.53 -9.87 2.24
C ALA A 83 -12.29 -8.57 2.55
N ALA A 84 -12.36 -7.65 1.59
CA ALA A 84 -13.16 -6.43 1.71
C ALA A 84 -14.67 -6.69 1.88
N GLN A 85 -15.19 -7.80 1.39
CA GLN A 85 -16.64 -8.14 1.46
C GLN A 85 -17.19 -8.25 2.88
N ARG A 86 -16.30 -8.43 3.87
CA ARG A 86 -16.68 -8.51 5.29
C ARG A 86 -16.90 -7.15 5.93
N GLN A 87 -16.54 -6.07 5.26
CA GLN A 87 -16.67 -4.71 5.79
C GLN A 87 -18.13 -4.24 5.74
N LYS A 88 -18.55 -3.49 6.76
CA LYS A 88 -19.86 -2.84 6.76
C LYS A 88 -19.93 -1.83 5.62
N GLY A 89 -21.02 -1.82 4.86
CA GLY A 89 -21.17 -0.91 3.71
C GLY A 89 -20.49 -1.37 2.43
N TYR A 90 -19.89 -2.57 2.40
CA TYR A 90 -19.14 -3.07 1.24
C TYR A 90 -19.90 -2.96 -0.09
N GLN A 91 -21.19 -3.26 -0.12
CA GLN A 91 -21.94 -3.21 -1.38
C GLN A 91 -22.04 -1.80 -1.96
N GLN A 92 -22.16 -0.79 -1.11
CA GLN A 92 -22.16 0.60 -1.53
C GLN A 92 -20.78 1.02 -2.02
N ALA A 93 -19.73 0.66 -1.24
CA ALA A 93 -18.35 0.88 -1.62
C ALA A 93 -18.04 0.24 -2.98
N TYR A 94 -18.38 -1.03 -3.15
CA TYR A 94 -18.13 -1.78 -4.39
C TYR A 94 -18.78 -1.09 -5.61
N ARG A 95 -20.05 -0.68 -5.52
CA ARG A 95 -20.75 -0.01 -6.62
C ARG A 95 -20.10 1.31 -7.00
N SER A 96 -19.67 2.08 -5.99
CA SER A 96 -18.98 3.35 -6.22
C SER A 96 -17.64 3.13 -6.92
N MET A 97 -16.85 2.14 -6.48
CA MET A 97 -15.58 1.79 -7.12
C MET A 97 -15.77 1.18 -8.52
N GLU A 98 -16.79 0.34 -8.70
CA GLU A 98 -17.12 -0.24 -10.02
C GLU A 98 -17.46 0.83 -11.05
N ALA A 99 -18.18 1.89 -10.66
CA ALA A 99 -18.47 3.03 -11.53
C ALA A 99 -17.17 3.72 -11.97
N ALA A 100 -16.27 4.01 -11.04
CA ALA A 100 -14.99 4.64 -11.34
C ALA A 100 -14.10 3.77 -12.26
N VAL A 101 -14.06 2.46 -12.01
CA VAL A 101 -13.33 1.49 -12.86
C VAL A 101 -13.87 1.51 -14.28
N LYS A 102 -15.20 1.52 -14.42
CA LYS A 102 -15.85 1.54 -15.75
C LYS A 102 -15.60 2.84 -16.50
N GLU A 103 -15.64 3.98 -15.81
CA GLU A 103 -15.40 5.28 -16.44
C GLU A 103 -13.95 5.46 -16.91
N THR A 104 -13.00 4.74 -16.30
CA THR A 104 -11.57 4.76 -16.63
C THR A 104 -11.11 3.48 -17.32
N GLU A 105 -12.01 2.75 -17.97
CA GLU A 105 -11.67 1.47 -18.60
C GLU A 105 -10.52 1.63 -19.61
N GLY A 106 -9.48 0.80 -19.45
CA GLY A 106 -8.29 0.81 -20.31
C GLY A 106 -7.27 1.92 -20.01
N GLU A 107 -7.55 2.85 -19.10
CA GLU A 107 -6.59 3.89 -18.72
C GLU A 107 -5.54 3.33 -17.74
N MET A 108 -4.26 3.57 -18.05
CA MET A 108 -3.11 3.17 -17.23
C MET A 108 -2.04 4.25 -17.22
N LEU A 109 -1.15 4.19 -16.24
CA LEU A 109 0.01 5.07 -16.14
C LEU A 109 1.16 4.57 -17.02
N PHE A 110 1.77 5.49 -17.77
CA PHE A 110 2.92 5.19 -18.58
C PHE A 110 4.07 6.15 -18.31
N TYR A 111 5.26 5.61 -18.22
CA TYR A 111 6.51 6.35 -18.19
C TYR A 111 7.48 5.75 -19.22
N GLN A 112 8.02 6.58 -20.13
CA GLN A 112 8.92 6.14 -21.20
C GLN A 112 8.34 4.94 -22.01
N SER A 113 7.05 5.03 -22.36
CA SER A 113 6.31 4.01 -23.13
C SER A 113 6.15 2.65 -22.44
N LYS A 114 6.40 2.56 -21.14
CA LYS A 114 6.15 1.37 -20.31
C LYS A 114 5.12 1.69 -19.27
N VAL A 115 4.29 0.72 -18.92
CA VAL A 115 3.41 0.85 -17.75
C VAL A 115 4.27 1.08 -16.53
N CYS A 116 3.88 2.03 -15.68
CA CYS A 116 4.57 2.30 -14.44
C CYS A 116 3.64 2.12 -13.23
N GLU A 117 4.25 1.86 -12.07
CA GLU A 117 3.51 1.62 -10.84
C GLU A 117 2.80 2.89 -10.36
N GLY A 118 1.53 2.76 -10.00
CA GLY A 118 0.79 3.81 -9.33
C GLY A 118 1.05 3.78 -7.83
N VAL A 119 1.62 4.85 -7.29
CA VAL A 119 1.81 5.02 -5.85
C VAL A 119 0.93 6.15 -5.34
N PHE A 120 0.44 6.01 -4.13
CA PHE A 120 -0.35 7.05 -3.46
C PHE A 120 -0.02 7.10 -1.97
N HIS A 121 -0.34 8.21 -1.34
CA HIS A 121 -0.25 8.40 0.10
C HIS A 121 -1.54 9.03 0.61
N ARG A 122 -1.82 8.85 1.87
CA ARG A 122 -3.00 9.45 2.51
C ARG A 122 -2.73 10.88 2.92
N ILE A 123 -1.61 11.12 3.57
CA ILE A 123 -1.18 12.43 4.08
C ILE A 123 0.34 12.48 3.98
N SER A 124 0.86 13.56 3.43
CA SER A 124 2.29 13.88 3.43
C SER A 124 2.62 14.89 4.52
N SER A 125 3.90 15.17 4.72
CA SER A 125 4.37 16.23 5.62
C SER A 125 4.43 17.63 4.95
N GLY A 126 3.57 17.87 3.96
CA GLY A 126 3.48 19.10 3.20
C GLY A 126 4.05 19.00 1.77
N ALA A 127 4.79 17.93 1.48
CA ALA A 127 5.24 17.56 0.14
C ALA A 127 5.55 16.06 0.08
N THR A 128 5.47 15.48 -1.12
CA THR A 128 5.90 14.10 -1.34
C THR A 128 7.42 14.02 -1.47
N ARG A 129 7.98 12.85 -1.23
CA ARG A 129 9.41 12.59 -1.42
C ARG A 129 9.71 12.27 -2.87
N ASP A 130 10.92 12.59 -3.32
CA ASP A 130 11.39 12.19 -4.64
C ASP A 130 11.63 10.68 -4.72
N GLY A 131 11.07 10.03 -5.75
CA GLY A 131 11.14 8.58 -5.89
C GLY A 131 12.56 8.05 -6.10
N LEU A 132 13.42 8.82 -6.75
CA LEU A 132 14.82 8.42 -6.92
C LEU A 132 15.56 8.45 -5.58
N GLU A 133 15.31 9.46 -4.74
CA GLU A 133 15.89 9.54 -3.39
C GLU A 133 15.40 8.42 -2.48
N VAL A 134 14.11 8.04 -2.58
CA VAL A 134 13.50 7.02 -1.71
C VAL A 134 13.86 5.62 -2.14
N PHE A 135 13.76 5.31 -3.43
CA PHE A 135 13.90 3.94 -3.94
C PHE A 135 15.29 3.65 -4.49
N GLY A 136 16.10 4.68 -4.79
CA GLY A 136 17.42 4.53 -5.39
C GLY A 136 17.42 3.90 -6.78
N LYS A 137 16.27 3.91 -7.47
CA LYS A 137 16.04 3.25 -8.76
C LYS A 137 15.63 4.25 -9.83
N MET A 138 16.35 4.24 -10.96
CA MET A 138 16.06 5.13 -12.10
C MET A 138 14.65 4.95 -12.66
N GLU A 139 14.09 3.73 -12.58
CA GLU A 139 12.73 3.42 -13.02
C GLU A 139 11.67 4.16 -12.19
N LYS A 140 12.02 4.66 -11.01
CA LYS A 140 11.15 5.45 -10.13
C LYS A 140 11.35 6.97 -10.29
N GLY A 141 12.15 7.40 -11.26
CA GLY A 141 12.43 8.82 -11.53
C GLY A 141 11.21 9.63 -12.01
N TYR A 142 10.10 8.99 -12.34
CA TYR A 142 8.82 9.68 -12.63
C TYR A 142 8.09 10.16 -11.36
N LEU A 143 8.43 9.63 -10.20
CA LEU A 143 7.87 10.01 -8.91
C LEU A 143 8.62 11.24 -8.39
N LEU A 144 8.30 12.40 -8.95
CA LEU A 144 8.88 13.66 -8.50
C LEU A 144 8.24 14.13 -7.20
N SER A 145 9.01 14.86 -6.39
CA SER A 145 8.46 15.55 -5.23
C SER A 145 7.44 16.61 -5.69
N VAL A 146 6.26 16.59 -5.09
CA VAL A 146 5.20 17.57 -5.33
C VAL A 146 4.71 18.15 -4.00
N ASP A 147 4.36 19.44 -4.02
CA ASP A 147 3.79 20.11 -2.87
C ASP A 147 2.37 19.58 -2.59
N SER A 148 2.10 19.32 -1.32
CA SER A 148 0.82 18.85 -0.79
C SER A 148 0.44 19.65 0.46
N ASN A 149 0.46 20.97 0.37
CA ASN A 149 0.26 21.89 1.50
C ASN A 149 -1.11 21.74 2.18
N TRP A 150 -2.11 21.23 1.46
CA TRP A 150 -3.44 20.98 2.02
C TRP A 150 -3.50 19.79 3.00
N ASP A 151 -2.50 18.91 2.96
CA ASP A 151 -2.39 17.77 3.87
C ASP A 151 -2.30 18.20 5.34
N MET A 152 -1.81 19.42 5.60
CA MET A 152 -1.73 19.97 6.96
C MET A 152 -3.09 20.14 7.66
N TYR A 153 -4.18 20.13 6.91
CA TYR A 153 -5.55 20.22 7.43
C TYR A 153 -6.21 18.83 7.54
N GLY A 154 -5.52 17.78 7.09
CA GLY A 154 -6.06 16.42 7.11
C GLY A 154 -5.96 15.76 8.49
N ASP A 155 -6.95 14.91 8.78
CA ASP A 155 -6.96 14.12 10.02
C ASP A 155 -5.73 13.20 10.07
N GLY A 156 -4.95 13.31 11.15
CA GLY A 156 -3.75 12.51 11.36
C GLY A 156 -2.46 13.14 10.79
N TYR A 157 -2.49 14.40 10.37
CA TYR A 157 -1.29 15.15 9.97
C TYR A 157 -0.26 15.24 11.10
N LEU A 158 -0.72 15.45 12.32
CA LEU A 158 0.09 15.37 13.55
C LEU A 158 -0.46 14.28 14.47
N SER A 159 0.44 13.47 15.01
CA SER A 159 0.10 12.45 16.00
C SER A 159 1.17 12.40 17.08
N GLY A 160 0.78 12.12 18.33
CA GLY A 160 1.67 11.87 19.45
C GLY A 160 1.75 10.39 19.75
N HIS A 161 2.97 9.88 19.95
CA HIS A 161 3.24 8.52 20.38
C HIS A 161 4.08 8.58 21.66
N TYR A 162 3.65 7.88 22.69
CA TYR A 162 4.28 7.91 24.01
C TYR A 162 4.88 6.56 24.35
N PHE A 163 6.12 6.57 24.80
CA PHE A 163 6.85 5.38 25.23
C PHE A 163 7.45 5.66 26.61
N SER A 164 7.39 4.70 27.52
CA SER A 164 8.25 4.78 28.69
C SER A 164 9.69 4.53 28.27
N GLU A 165 10.66 5.09 29.02
CA GLU A 165 12.07 4.90 28.71
C GLU A 165 12.44 3.41 28.73
N GLU A 166 11.93 2.65 29.71
CA GLU A 166 12.17 1.23 29.84
C GLU A 166 11.63 0.43 28.64
N ALA A 167 10.39 0.69 28.24
CA ALA A 167 9.76 -0.01 27.11
C ALA A 167 10.48 0.28 25.80
N LEU A 168 10.85 1.55 25.57
CA LEU A 168 11.57 1.95 24.36
C LEU A 168 12.97 1.31 24.34
N ARG A 169 13.69 1.29 25.47
CA ARG A 169 15.00 0.66 25.60
C ARG A 169 14.93 -0.83 25.30
N GLU A 170 14.00 -1.54 25.92
CA GLU A 170 13.80 -2.98 25.71
C GLU A 170 13.49 -3.30 24.23
N GLN A 171 12.63 -2.52 23.62
CA GLN A 171 12.25 -2.72 22.19
C GLN A 171 13.44 -2.51 21.26
N LEU A 172 14.26 -1.48 21.52
CA LEU A 172 15.46 -1.17 20.74
C LEU A 172 16.55 -2.25 20.92
N GLU A 173 16.82 -2.67 22.16
CA GLU A 173 17.82 -3.71 22.46
C GLU A 173 17.44 -5.06 21.83
N LYS A 174 16.15 -5.40 21.85
CA LYS A 174 15.63 -6.62 21.24
C LYS A 174 15.79 -6.59 19.70
N ALA A 175 15.55 -5.44 19.08
CA ALA A 175 15.64 -5.31 17.64
C ALA A 175 17.08 -5.25 17.12
N TYR A 176 18.01 -4.71 17.94
CA TYR A 176 19.40 -4.48 17.51
C TYR A 176 20.40 -5.20 18.42
N PRO A 177 20.73 -6.48 18.14
CA PRO A 177 21.73 -7.20 18.92
C PRO A 177 23.05 -6.44 19.02
N GLY A 178 23.58 -6.30 20.26
CA GLY A 178 24.81 -5.55 20.53
C GLY A 178 24.61 -4.03 20.58
N LEU A 179 23.37 -3.55 20.66
CA LEU A 179 23.06 -2.18 21.04
C LEU A 179 23.45 -1.98 22.52
N VAL A 180 24.16 -0.89 22.80
CA VAL A 180 24.60 -0.54 24.14
C VAL A 180 24.15 0.89 24.44
N PHE A 181 23.48 1.05 25.56
CA PHE A 181 23.16 2.34 26.14
C PHE A 181 24.05 2.63 27.34
N THR A 182 24.29 3.90 27.60
CA THR A 182 24.94 4.39 28.81
C THR A 182 23.90 4.62 29.94
N GLU A 183 24.33 5.11 31.05
CA GLU A 183 23.45 5.53 32.19
C GLU A 183 22.76 6.90 31.95
N GLU A 184 23.11 7.59 30.85
CA GLU A 184 22.45 8.82 30.43
C GLU A 184 20.99 8.58 30.02
N PRO A 185 20.10 9.56 30.22
CA PRO A 185 18.72 9.48 29.72
C PRO A 185 18.65 9.09 28.25
N LEU A 186 17.70 8.24 27.87
CA LEU A 186 17.60 7.68 26.54
C LEU A 186 17.44 8.77 25.46
N GLU A 187 16.75 9.86 25.77
CA GLU A 187 16.59 10.99 24.85
C GLU A 187 17.92 11.59 24.38
N LYS A 188 18.96 11.56 25.23
CA LYS A 188 20.30 12.06 24.90
C LYS A 188 21.12 11.05 24.07
N GLN A 189 20.67 9.81 24.02
CA GLN A 189 21.33 8.72 23.32
C GLN A 189 20.69 8.41 21.98
N ILE A 190 19.63 9.14 21.61
CA ILE A 190 18.99 9.06 20.29
C ILE A 190 19.17 10.42 19.59
N ASN A 191 20.08 10.44 18.61
CA ASN A 191 20.47 11.66 17.91
C ASN A 191 20.14 11.59 16.42
N MET A 192 19.35 12.54 15.94
CA MET A 192 18.96 12.65 14.53
C MET A 192 20.01 13.43 13.77
N HIS A 193 20.68 12.80 12.80
CA HIS A 193 21.81 13.43 12.09
C HIS A 193 21.43 14.07 10.78
N LYS A 194 20.59 13.42 10.00
CA LYS A 194 20.30 13.85 8.64
C LYS A 194 18.82 13.71 8.33
N ARG A 195 18.27 14.77 7.72
CA ARG A 195 16.92 14.80 7.17
C ARG A 195 16.95 15.07 5.67
N ASP A 196 15.95 14.61 4.96
CA ASP A 196 15.72 15.03 3.57
C ASP A 196 15.07 16.42 3.49
N LYS A 197 14.79 16.85 2.27
CA LYS A 197 14.23 18.20 2.00
C LYS A 197 12.83 18.41 2.58
N VAL A 198 12.09 17.34 2.82
CA VAL A 198 10.71 17.38 3.34
C VAL A 198 10.63 16.96 4.82
N GLY A 199 11.78 16.81 5.48
CA GLY A 199 11.89 16.64 6.92
C GLY A 199 12.00 15.20 7.41
N HIS A 200 11.93 14.18 6.54
CA HIS A 200 12.09 12.79 6.95
C HIS A 200 13.52 12.50 7.42
N ILE A 201 13.65 11.77 8.51
CA ILE A 201 14.94 11.36 9.06
C ILE A 201 15.55 10.31 8.13
N LEU A 202 16.74 10.59 7.61
CA LEU A 202 17.52 9.67 6.79
C LEU A 202 18.43 8.79 7.64
N SER A 203 18.99 9.36 8.72
CA SER A 203 19.83 8.63 9.67
C SER A 203 19.76 9.21 11.06
N LEU A 204 19.83 8.33 12.05
CA LEU A 204 19.93 8.68 13.47
C LEU A 204 20.87 7.69 14.18
N THR A 205 21.49 8.15 15.24
CA THR A 205 22.24 7.28 16.15
C THR A 205 21.34 6.91 17.33
N VAL A 206 21.35 5.63 17.70
CA VAL A 206 20.70 5.07 18.89
C VAL A 206 21.78 4.34 19.68
N GLY A 207 22.13 4.85 20.84
CA GLY A 207 23.27 4.34 21.62
C GLY A 207 24.55 4.31 20.76
N ASN A 208 25.12 3.12 20.60
CA ASN A 208 26.33 2.89 19.79
C ASN A 208 26.05 2.53 18.32
N LYS A 209 24.81 2.58 17.84
CA LYS A 209 24.44 2.20 16.48
C LYS A 209 23.86 3.36 15.68
N THR A 210 24.16 3.38 14.38
CA THR A 210 23.50 4.27 13.41
C THR A 210 22.52 3.44 12.59
N ILE A 211 21.27 3.90 12.51
CA ILE A 211 20.17 3.28 11.78
C ILE A 211 19.47 4.31 10.90
N SER A 212 18.65 3.86 9.96
CA SER A 212 17.82 4.76 9.18
C SER A 212 16.59 5.22 9.95
N GLY A 213 16.06 6.38 9.60
CA GLY A 213 14.78 6.86 10.17
C GLY A 213 13.61 5.95 9.82
N GLU A 214 13.69 5.25 8.68
CA GLU A 214 12.65 4.31 8.26
C GLU A 214 12.68 3.02 9.11
N GLU A 215 13.85 2.47 9.42
CA GLU A 215 13.98 1.33 10.35
C GLU A 215 13.45 1.70 11.73
N PHE A 216 13.79 2.88 12.24
CA PHE A 216 13.30 3.36 13.53
C PHE A 216 11.77 3.55 13.52
N ARG A 217 11.22 4.14 12.43
CA ARG A 217 9.78 4.29 12.23
C ARG A 217 9.06 2.96 12.27
N GLN A 218 9.55 1.97 11.51
CA GLN A 218 8.94 0.64 11.43
C GLN A 218 8.96 -0.08 12.76
N LEU A 219 10.09 0.00 13.47
CA LEU A 219 10.24 -0.63 14.78
C LEU A 219 9.23 -0.10 15.79
N LEU A 220 9.00 1.22 15.80
CA LEU A 220 8.10 1.88 16.74
C LEU A 220 6.66 2.06 16.19
N GLU A 221 6.37 1.49 15.02
CA GLU A 221 5.08 1.61 14.33
C GLU A 221 4.61 3.06 14.16
N LEU A 222 5.55 3.99 13.97
CA LEU A 222 5.22 5.39 13.74
C LEU A 222 4.62 5.58 12.34
N PRO A 223 3.69 6.52 12.15
CA PRO A 223 3.08 6.77 10.85
C PRO A 223 4.06 7.33 9.82
N SER A 224 5.11 8.04 10.28
CA SER A 224 6.10 8.70 9.42
C SER A 224 7.48 8.67 10.03
N SER A 225 8.53 8.69 9.19
CA SER A 225 9.90 8.97 9.61
C SER A 225 10.20 10.48 9.74
N ASN A 226 9.21 11.35 9.53
CA ASN A 226 9.27 12.77 9.87
C ASN A 226 8.70 12.98 11.28
N PHE A 227 9.54 12.83 12.29
CA PHE A 227 9.16 13.00 13.69
C PHE A 227 10.19 13.82 14.48
N THR A 228 9.79 14.30 15.62
CA THR A 228 10.65 14.86 16.67
C THR A 228 10.45 14.08 17.94
N MET A 229 11.48 14.02 18.79
CA MET A 229 11.42 13.41 20.12
C MET A 229 11.64 14.48 21.17
N GLN A 230 10.95 14.33 22.28
CA GLN A 230 11.17 15.10 23.49
C GLN A 230 10.84 14.27 24.73
N ALA A 231 11.54 14.49 25.83
CA ALA A 231 11.10 13.97 27.11
C ALA A 231 9.79 14.64 27.49
N ALA A 232 8.83 13.86 27.97
CA ALA A 232 7.66 14.40 28.65
C ALA A 232 7.97 14.45 30.17
N ASP A 233 7.77 15.61 30.76
CA ASP A 233 7.75 15.71 32.22
C ASP A 233 6.61 14.87 32.75
N GLY A 234 6.92 13.86 33.56
CA GLY A 234 5.98 12.91 34.11
C GLY A 234 5.10 13.49 35.23
#